data_5c7cb594895b2f594befe5ea0b7d7ac1
#
_entry.id   5c7cb594895b2f594befe5ea0b7d7ac1
#
_cell.length_a   1.000
_cell.length_b   1.000
_cell.length_c   1.000
_cell.angle_alpha   90.00
_cell.angle_beta   90.00
_cell.angle_gamma   90.00
#
_symmetry.space_group_name_H-M   'P 1'
#
loop_
_entity.id
_entity.type
_entity.pdbx_description
1 polymer ?
#
loop_
_entity_poly.entity_id
_entity_poly.type
_entity_poly.pdbx_seq_one_letter_code
_entity_poly.pdbx_strand_id
1 'polypeptide(L)'
;MAIIYETKNFIIESHEKPEVDRLEGGHIKISPKTEIEDRAKLTAQQAIELMRLTIVAGESLVKFMASIGIEIGRINYQDNGNWKPSLHIHLYGRAKNAVMQKFGNPIVPGHKEEYKPLADNDVEILRGEIDAKLKEKKYSDEVWGLK
;
A
#
# COMPACT_ATOMS: atom_id res chain seq x y z
N MET A 1 -5.86 11.02 -7.38
CA MET A 1 -5.57 9.71 -6.79
C MET A 1 -6.70 8.74 -7.06
N ALA A 2 -6.39 7.53 -7.47
CA ALA A 2 -7.40 6.52 -7.72
C ALA A 2 -7.60 5.65 -6.50
N ILE A 3 -8.85 5.42 -6.13
CA ILE A 3 -9.20 4.49 -5.04
C ILE A 3 -9.01 3.07 -5.57
N ILE A 4 -8.17 2.32 -4.87
CA ILE A 4 -7.93 0.91 -5.19
C ILE A 4 -8.96 0.03 -4.48
N TYR A 5 -9.13 0.24 -3.18
CA TYR A 5 -10.02 -0.57 -2.36
C TYR A 5 -10.51 0.19 -1.14
N GLU A 6 -11.72 -0.12 -0.69
CA GLU A 6 -12.26 0.44 0.54
C GLU A 6 -12.71 -0.68 1.47
N THR A 7 -12.39 -0.54 2.74
CA THR A 7 -12.99 -1.32 3.82
C THR A 7 -13.95 -0.42 4.59
N LYS A 8 -14.53 -0.94 5.66
CA LYS A 8 -15.41 -0.15 6.51
C LYS A 8 -14.73 1.12 7.04
N ASN A 9 -13.44 1.01 7.44
CA ASN A 9 -12.74 2.10 8.15
C ASN A 9 -11.53 2.67 7.39
N PHE A 10 -11.10 2.05 6.30
CA PHE A 10 -9.89 2.46 5.59
C PHE A 10 -10.08 2.53 4.09
N ILE A 11 -9.22 3.32 3.46
CA ILE A 11 -9.15 3.47 2.00
C ILE A 11 -7.72 3.15 1.55
N ILE A 12 -7.60 2.37 0.48
CA ILE A 12 -6.32 2.16 -0.22
C ILE A 12 -6.39 2.95 -1.52
N GLU A 13 -5.38 3.78 -1.75
CA GLU A 13 -5.32 4.63 -2.94
C GLU A 13 -3.96 4.48 -3.64
N SER A 14 -3.95 4.67 -4.97
CA SER A 14 -2.69 4.89 -5.68
C SER A 14 -2.23 6.33 -5.42
N HIS A 15 -0.93 6.54 -5.36
CA HIS A 15 -0.40 7.89 -5.18
C HIS A 15 -0.25 8.58 -6.53
N GLU A 16 -0.85 9.76 -6.68
CA GLU A 16 -0.84 10.51 -7.96
C GLU A 16 0.55 11.00 -8.34
N LYS A 17 1.32 11.40 -7.32
CA LYS A 17 2.71 11.81 -7.50
C LYS A 17 3.61 10.82 -6.76
N PRO A 18 3.83 9.63 -7.33
CA PRO A 18 4.54 8.57 -6.61
C PRO A 18 6.01 8.88 -6.40
N GLU A 19 6.57 8.27 -5.37
CA GLU A 19 8.00 8.28 -5.11
C GLU A 19 8.69 7.02 -5.65
N VAL A 20 7.91 6.10 -6.17
CA VAL A 20 8.39 4.88 -6.85
C VAL A 20 7.60 4.71 -8.13
N ASP A 21 8.31 4.55 -9.24
CA ASP A 21 7.67 4.35 -10.55
C ASP A 21 6.88 3.03 -10.57
N ARG A 22 5.78 3.02 -11.34
CA ARG A 22 4.93 1.83 -11.48
C ARG A 22 5.69 0.59 -11.98
N LEU A 23 6.73 0.77 -12.75
CA LEU A 23 7.56 -0.32 -13.27
C LEU A 23 8.74 -0.67 -12.36
N GLU A 24 8.88 0.02 -11.24
CA GLU A 24 9.88 -0.28 -10.22
C GLU A 24 9.28 -0.70 -8.88
N GLY A 25 7.97 -0.98 -8.87
CA GLY A 25 7.29 -1.51 -7.70
C GLY A 25 6.03 -0.78 -7.29
N GLY A 26 5.90 0.48 -7.67
CA GLY A 26 4.69 1.26 -7.40
C GLY A 26 4.61 1.84 -5.99
N HIS A 27 3.65 2.75 -5.84
CA HIS A 27 3.43 3.49 -4.60
C HIS A 27 1.93 3.56 -4.32
N ILE A 28 1.51 2.96 -3.22
CA ILE A 28 0.12 3.01 -2.75
C ILE A 28 0.08 3.54 -1.32
N LYS A 29 -1.10 3.95 -0.88
CA LYS A 29 -1.28 4.57 0.42
C LYS A 29 -2.55 4.04 1.07
N ILE A 30 -2.50 3.79 2.37
CA ILE A 30 -3.65 3.39 3.18
C ILE A 30 -3.93 4.48 4.19
N SER A 31 -5.17 4.94 4.27
CA SER A 31 -5.60 5.99 5.21
C SER A 31 -6.90 5.60 5.89
N PRO A 32 -7.11 6.02 7.14
CA PRO A 32 -8.43 5.91 7.76
C PRO A 32 -9.44 6.79 7.01
N LYS A 33 -10.70 6.37 7.01
CA LYS A 33 -11.80 7.18 6.48
C LYS A 33 -12.13 8.38 7.36
N THR A 34 -11.86 8.28 8.67
CA THR A 34 -12.03 9.37 9.62
C THR A 34 -10.70 10.02 9.93
N GLU A 35 -10.72 11.26 10.43
CA GLU A 35 -9.47 11.91 10.80
C GLU A 35 -8.88 11.28 12.04
N ILE A 36 -7.71 10.69 11.89
CA ILE A 36 -6.90 10.11 12.96
C ILE A 36 -5.50 10.66 12.78
N GLU A 37 -4.96 11.29 13.83
CA GLU A 37 -3.68 11.98 13.74
C GLU A 37 -2.51 11.02 13.54
N ASP A 38 -2.43 9.98 14.38
CA ASP A 38 -1.38 8.97 14.31
C ASP A 38 -1.85 7.63 14.87
N ARG A 39 -0.99 6.61 14.77
CA ARG A 39 -1.34 5.26 15.21
C ARG A 39 -1.68 5.15 16.70
N ALA A 40 -1.18 6.06 17.54
CA ALA A 40 -1.47 6.05 18.96
C ALA A 40 -2.94 6.39 19.26
N LYS A 41 -3.64 6.95 18.28
CA LYS A 41 -5.06 7.30 18.40
C LYS A 41 -6.01 6.23 17.85
N LEU A 42 -5.48 5.14 17.29
CA LEU A 42 -6.31 4.03 16.82
C LEU A 42 -6.91 3.27 18.00
N THR A 43 -8.13 2.78 17.81
CA THR A 43 -8.68 1.76 18.72
C THR A 43 -7.97 0.43 18.45
N ALA A 44 -8.07 -0.52 19.37
CA ALA A 44 -7.50 -1.85 19.19
C ALA A 44 -8.03 -2.53 17.92
N GLN A 45 -9.34 -2.44 17.67
CA GLN A 45 -9.95 -3.03 16.48
C GLN A 45 -9.43 -2.37 15.20
N GLN A 46 -9.31 -1.06 15.18
CA GLN A 46 -8.75 -0.33 14.04
C GLN A 46 -7.28 -0.70 13.79
N ALA A 47 -6.49 -0.86 14.85
CA ALA A 47 -5.08 -1.24 14.73
C ALA A 47 -4.93 -2.63 14.11
N ILE A 48 -5.75 -3.58 14.54
CA ILE A 48 -5.77 -4.94 13.98
C ILE A 48 -6.18 -4.90 12.50
N GLU A 49 -7.25 -4.18 12.20
CA GLU A 49 -7.73 -4.04 10.82
C GLU A 49 -6.67 -3.42 9.92
N LEU A 50 -6.02 -2.35 10.39
CA LEU A 50 -4.97 -1.68 9.62
C LEU A 50 -3.77 -2.60 9.39
N MET A 51 -3.33 -3.33 10.40
CA MET A 51 -2.21 -4.27 10.23
C MET A 51 -2.55 -5.34 9.20
N ARG A 52 -3.72 -5.96 9.32
CA ARG A 52 -4.19 -6.95 8.34
C ARG A 52 -4.21 -6.36 6.94
N LEU A 53 -4.74 -5.16 6.79
CA LEU A 53 -4.87 -4.50 5.49
C LEU A 53 -3.51 -4.17 4.87
N THR A 54 -2.53 -3.73 5.66
CA THR A 54 -1.18 -3.47 5.15
C THR A 54 -0.52 -4.74 4.64
N ILE A 55 -0.71 -5.86 5.33
CA ILE A 55 -0.18 -7.16 4.92
C ILE A 55 -0.82 -7.60 3.60
N VAL A 56 -2.15 -7.54 3.53
CA VAL A 56 -2.90 -7.93 2.32
C VAL A 56 -2.52 -7.05 1.13
N ALA A 57 -2.46 -5.74 1.33
CA ALA A 57 -2.09 -4.80 0.28
C ALA A 57 -0.65 -5.02 -0.21
N GLY A 58 0.27 -5.26 0.72
CA GLY A 58 1.67 -5.55 0.38
C GLY A 58 1.82 -6.83 -0.42
N GLU A 59 1.20 -7.93 0.03
CA GLU A 59 1.22 -9.20 -0.69
C GLU A 59 0.57 -9.08 -2.07
N SER A 60 -0.52 -8.33 -2.17
CA SER A 60 -1.22 -8.12 -3.44
C SER A 60 -0.37 -7.32 -4.43
N LEU A 61 0.35 -6.31 -3.93
CA LEU A 61 1.26 -5.53 -4.75
C LEU A 61 2.41 -6.39 -5.29
N VAL A 62 2.99 -7.24 -4.44
CA VAL A 62 4.04 -8.18 -4.85
C VAL A 62 3.53 -9.10 -5.94
N LYS A 63 2.35 -9.69 -5.75
CA LYS A 63 1.75 -10.61 -6.73
C LYS A 63 1.43 -9.92 -8.05
N PHE A 64 0.83 -8.74 -7.98
CA PHE A 64 0.54 -7.95 -9.18
C PHE A 64 1.82 -7.64 -9.97
N MET A 65 2.85 -7.14 -9.30
CA MET A 65 4.11 -6.78 -9.95
C MET A 65 4.76 -8.01 -10.60
N ALA A 66 4.72 -9.16 -9.93
CA ALA A 66 5.22 -10.41 -10.51
C ALA A 66 4.48 -10.77 -11.80
N SER A 67 3.18 -10.50 -11.86
CA SER A 67 2.37 -10.79 -13.05
C SER A 67 2.75 -9.96 -14.27
N ILE A 68 3.42 -8.84 -14.07
CA ILE A 68 3.93 -7.99 -15.16
C ILE A 68 5.47 -8.07 -15.27
N GLY A 69 6.07 -9.08 -14.67
CA GLY A 69 7.50 -9.36 -14.81
C GLY A 69 8.41 -8.59 -13.87
N ILE A 70 7.87 -7.97 -12.82
CA ILE A 70 8.66 -7.17 -11.86
C ILE A 70 8.79 -7.95 -10.56
N GLU A 71 10.02 -8.30 -10.20
CA GLU A 71 10.31 -8.99 -8.95
C GLU A 71 10.49 -7.98 -7.82
N ILE A 72 9.55 -7.96 -6.88
CA ILE A 72 9.64 -7.13 -5.69
C ILE A 72 10.48 -7.85 -4.64
N GLY A 73 11.55 -7.20 -4.20
CA GLY A 73 12.39 -7.74 -3.13
C GLY A 73 11.83 -7.46 -1.75
N ARG A 74 11.11 -6.37 -1.59
CA ARG A 74 10.50 -5.97 -0.33
C ARG A 74 9.45 -4.89 -0.54
N ILE A 75 8.48 -4.85 0.37
CA ILE A 75 7.60 -3.69 0.52
C ILE A 75 8.16 -2.86 1.68
N ASN A 76 8.33 -1.56 1.46
CA ASN A 76 8.63 -0.63 2.55
C ASN A 76 7.33 0.03 3.00
N TYR A 77 7.13 0.09 4.30
CA TYR A 77 5.95 0.71 4.93
C TYR A 77 6.43 1.95 5.67
N GLN A 78 5.87 3.11 5.35
CA GLN A 78 6.26 4.37 5.98
C GLN A 78 5.06 5.14 6.49
N ASP A 79 5.18 5.63 7.72
CA ASP A 79 4.14 6.35 8.44
C ASP A 79 4.81 7.48 9.22
N ASN A 80 5.34 8.47 8.51
CA ASN A 80 6.11 9.53 9.14
C ASN A 80 5.22 10.62 9.77
N GLY A 81 4.19 11.08 9.06
CA GLY A 81 3.22 12.05 9.57
C GLY A 81 3.75 13.44 9.87
N ASN A 82 5.02 13.72 9.60
CA ASN A 82 5.66 15.00 9.96
C ASN A 82 5.14 16.19 9.16
N TRP A 83 4.76 15.92 7.94
CA TRP A 83 4.33 16.95 7.01
C TRP A 83 2.85 17.24 7.11
N LYS A 84 2.05 16.20 7.28
CA LYS A 84 0.60 16.26 7.39
C LYS A 84 0.16 15.45 8.61
N PRO A 85 -0.47 16.07 9.62
CA PRO A 85 -0.84 15.40 10.86
C PRO A 85 -2.09 14.53 10.70
N SER A 86 -2.07 13.60 9.77
CA SER A 86 -3.11 12.61 9.57
C SER A 86 -2.46 11.29 9.22
N LEU A 87 -2.95 10.22 9.87
CA LEU A 87 -2.39 8.89 9.67
C LEU A 87 -2.54 8.43 8.22
N HIS A 88 -1.45 8.04 7.61
CA HIS A 88 -1.45 7.39 6.31
C HIS A 88 -0.19 6.54 6.19
N ILE A 89 -0.36 5.33 5.72
CA ILE A 89 0.75 4.39 5.55
C ILE A 89 1.08 4.33 4.07
N HIS A 90 2.29 4.72 3.72
CA HIS A 90 2.81 4.53 2.36
C HIS A 90 3.35 3.12 2.22
N LEU A 91 3.00 2.45 1.14
CA LEU A 91 3.59 1.18 0.75
C LEU A 91 4.36 1.41 -0.55
N TYR A 92 5.66 1.15 -0.50
CA TYR A 92 6.52 1.24 -1.67
C TYR A 92 6.96 -0.15 -2.07
N GLY A 93 6.61 -0.56 -3.28
CA GLY A 93 7.19 -1.77 -3.87
C GLY A 93 8.64 -1.50 -4.22
N ARG A 94 9.55 -2.38 -3.78
CA ARG A 94 10.98 -2.20 -4.03
C ARG A 94 11.47 -3.31 -4.94
N ALA A 95 11.49 -3.01 -6.26
CA ALA A 95 11.96 -3.97 -7.25
C ALA A 95 13.47 -4.22 -7.11
N LYS A 96 13.88 -5.48 -7.20
CA LYS A 96 15.28 -5.87 -7.04
C LYS A 96 16.19 -5.23 -8.08
N ASN A 97 15.68 -5.00 -9.29
CA ASN A 97 16.45 -4.43 -10.40
C ASN A 97 16.12 -2.97 -10.68
N ALA A 98 15.52 -2.27 -9.70
CA ALA A 98 15.18 -0.86 -9.84
C ALA A 98 16.43 -0.01 -10.13
N VAL A 99 16.27 0.94 -11.04
CA VAL A 99 17.35 1.85 -11.47
C VAL A 99 17.24 3.21 -10.77
N MET A 100 16.01 3.74 -10.68
CA MET A 100 15.78 5.08 -10.14
C MET A 100 15.79 5.10 -8.61
N GLN A 101 15.11 4.14 -7.99
CA GLN A 101 15.12 3.97 -6.53
C GLN A 101 15.75 2.61 -6.22
N LYS A 102 17.07 2.57 -6.15
CA LYS A 102 17.82 1.30 -6.02
C LYS A 102 17.39 0.52 -4.79
N PHE A 103 17.17 -0.77 -4.97
CA PHE A 103 16.65 -1.69 -3.95
C PHE A 103 17.43 -1.66 -2.63
N GLY A 104 18.73 -1.58 -2.68
CA GLY A 104 19.59 -1.56 -1.47
C GLY A 104 19.59 -0.26 -0.70
N ASN A 105 18.98 0.81 -1.23
CA ASN A 105 18.98 2.13 -0.63
C ASN A 105 17.60 2.47 -0.07
N PRO A 106 17.52 3.31 0.97
CA PRO A 106 16.25 3.89 1.39
C PRO A 106 15.61 4.68 0.26
N ILE A 107 14.29 4.86 0.33
CA ILE A 107 13.60 5.76 -0.59
C ILE A 107 14.18 7.16 -0.45
N VAL A 108 14.55 7.75 -1.57
CA VAL A 108 14.91 9.17 -1.64
C VAL A 108 13.60 9.95 -1.80
N PRO A 109 13.22 10.79 -0.83
CA PRO A 109 11.95 11.51 -0.89
C PRO A 109 11.86 12.45 -2.08
N GLY A 110 10.65 12.67 -2.54
CA GLY A 110 10.33 13.60 -3.59
C GLY A 110 9.91 12.91 -4.88
N HIS A 111 8.79 13.39 -5.42
CA HIS A 111 8.30 12.91 -6.71
C HIS A 111 9.18 13.47 -7.83
N LYS A 112 9.45 12.62 -8.81
CA LYS A 112 10.08 13.03 -10.09
C LYS A 112 9.10 12.72 -11.22
N GLU A 113 9.14 13.53 -12.27
CA GLU A 113 8.22 13.35 -13.40
C GLU A 113 8.39 12.00 -14.11
N GLU A 114 9.57 11.40 -14.04
CA GLU A 114 9.83 10.07 -14.57
C GLU A 114 9.05 8.98 -13.83
N TYR A 115 8.68 9.22 -12.57
CA TYR A 115 7.93 8.26 -11.76
C TYR A 115 6.46 8.32 -12.14
N LYS A 116 5.98 7.29 -12.83
CA LYS A 116 4.59 7.22 -13.26
C LYS A 116 3.74 6.49 -12.21
N PRO A 117 2.53 7.00 -11.95
CA PRO A 117 1.60 6.32 -11.05
C PRO A 117 1.09 5.02 -11.67
N LEU A 118 0.46 4.19 -10.85
CA LEU A 118 -0.24 3.01 -11.33
C LEU A 118 -1.28 3.42 -12.37
N ALA A 119 -1.33 2.70 -13.48
CA ALA A 119 -2.32 2.92 -14.52
C ALA A 119 -3.70 2.40 -14.07
N ASP A 120 -4.76 2.83 -14.73
CA ASP A 120 -6.13 2.40 -14.39
C ASP A 120 -6.28 0.88 -14.39
N ASN A 121 -5.67 0.22 -15.37
CA ASN A 121 -5.70 -1.23 -15.44
C ASN A 121 -4.92 -1.89 -14.29
N ASP A 122 -3.82 -1.29 -13.86
CA ASP A 122 -3.06 -1.75 -12.70
C ASP A 122 -3.94 -1.69 -11.44
N VAL A 123 -4.66 -0.60 -11.28
CA VAL A 123 -5.57 -0.37 -10.14
C VAL A 123 -6.66 -1.44 -10.11
N GLU A 124 -7.26 -1.76 -11.26
CA GLU A 124 -8.31 -2.77 -11.34
C GLU A 124 -7.79 -4.16 -10.97
N ILE A 125 -6.63 -4.54 -11.49
CA ILE A 125 -6.03 -5.84 -11.17
C ILE A 125 -5.68 -5.91 -9.69
N LEU A 126 -5.07 -4.87 -9.14
CA LEU A 126 -4.69 -4.82 -7.74
C LEU A 126 -5.92 -4.87 -6.82
N ARG A 127 -7.00 -4.19 -7.19
CA ARG A 127 -8.28 -4.26 -6.47
C ARG A 127 -8.79 -5.71 -6.39
N GLY A 128 -8.75 -6.43 -7.49
CA GLY A 128 -9.16 -7.83 -7.55
C GLY A 128 -8.29 -8.72 -6.67
N GLU A 129 -6.98 -8.49 -6.65
CA GLU A 129 -6.05 -9.25 -5.81
C GLU A 129 -6.32 -9.02 -4.32
N ILE A 130 -6.55 -7.78 -3.93
CA ILE A 130 -6.87 -7.42 -2.54
C ILE A 130 -8.19 -8.06 -2.11
N ASP A 131 -9.21 -7.94 -2.95
CA ASP A 131 -10.53 -8.51 -2.67
C ASP A 131 -10.46 -10.04 -2.49
N ALA A 132 -9.75 -10.70 -3.38
CA ALA A 132 -9.57 -12.15 -3.31
C ALA A 132 -8.84 -12.59 -2.02
N LYS A 133 -7.79 -11.86 -1.64
CA LYS A 133 -7.03 -12.17 -0.41
C LYS A 133 -7.87 -11.97 0.85
N LEU A 134 -8.64 -10.90 0.91
CA LEU A 134 -9.51 -10.64 2.07
C LEU A 134 -10.61 -11.69 2.24
N LYS A 135 -10.92 -12.45 1.19
CA LYS A 135 -11.86 -13.57 1.25
C LYS A 135 -11.22 -14.90 1.68
N GLU A 136 -9.89 -14.94 1.77
CA GLU A 136 -9.20 -16.15 2.26
C GLU A 136 -9.42 -16.31 3.76
N LYS A 137 -9.53 -17.54 4.22
CA LYS A 137 -9.78 -17.86 5.63
C LYS A 137 -8.73 -17.25 6.56
N LYS A 138 -7.46 -17.27 6.18
CA LYS A 138 -6.37 -16.74 7.00
C LYS A 138 -6.47 -15.23 7.24
N TYR A 139 -7.26 -14.52 6.43
CA TYR A 139 -7.50 -13.08 6.57
C TYR A 139 -8.92 -12.78 7.05
N SER A 140 -9.64 -13.78 7.54
CA SER A 140 -11.00 -13.59 8.05
C SER A 140 -11.02 -12.80 9.35
N ASP A 141 -12.13 -12.15 9.62
CA ASP A 141 -12.36 -11.43 10.87
C ASP A 141 -12.19 -12.36 12.08
N GLU A 142 -12.66 -13.60 11.96
CA GLU A 142 -12.53 -14.59 13.03
C GLU A 142 -11.09 -14.87 13.38
N VAL A 143 -10.23 -15.12 12.39
CA VAL A 143 -8.81 -15.42 12.61
C VAL A 143 -8.09 -14.23 13.23
N TRP A 144 -8.46 -13.00 12.83
CA TRP A 144 -7.81 -11.78 13.29
C TRP A 144 -8.47 -11.18 14.54
N GLY A 145 -9.51 -11.82 15.08
CA GLY A 145 -10.18 -11.31 16.28
C GLY A 145 -10.98 -10.04 16.05
N LEU A 146 -11.44 -9.80 14.84
CA LEU A 146 -12.28 -8.66 14.48
C LEU A 146 -13.75 -9.06 14.58
N LYS A 147 -14.59 -8.11 14.92
CA LYS A 147 -16.05 -8.32 15.07
C LYS A 147 -16.86 -7.52 14.08
#